data_89f65daafe6e14847b8b3293ee969a28
#
_entry.id   89f65daafe6e14847b8b3293ee969a28
#
_cell.length_a   1.000
_cell.length_b   1.000
_cell.length_c   1.000
_cell.angle_alpha   90.00
_cell.angle_beta   90.00
_cell.angle_gamma   90.00
#
_symmetry.space_group_name_H-M   'P 1'
#
loop_
_entity.id
_entity.type
_entity.pdbx_description
1 polymer ?
#
loop_
_entity_poly.entity_id
_entity_poly.type
_entity_poly.pdbx_seq_one_letter_code
_entity_poly.pdbx_strand_id
1 'polypeptide(L)'
;MAEVYCSKCGKKASDEAMFCPNCGAPLNAPAAQSTRMVIVTTPTVPGYRIVKVLGAVHGLTVRTRGVGGKFVAGIEGMFGGEVTSYSSEAEKARRDSMQRLIDNAAAMGANAVVGADFETSDILRGTATLFSAYGTAVVIEPAKDVS
;
A
#
# COMPACT_ATOMS: atom_id res chain seq x y z
N MET A 1 -31.94 23.24 1.30
CA MET A 1 -30.50 23.51 1.22
C MET A 1 -29.81 22.47 2.07
N ALA A 2 -28.97 21.66 1.47
CA ALA A 2 -28.21 20.65 2.21
C ALA A 2 -27.03 21.36 2.93
N GLU A 3 -26.80 21.02 4.18
CA GLU A 3 -25.67 21.54 4.95
C GLU A 3 -24.53 20.51 4.92
N VAL A 4 -23.31 20.95 4.61
CA VAL A 4 -22.11 20.11 4.60
C VAL A 4 -21.19 20.54 5.73
N TYR A 5 -20.59 19.56 6.41
CA TYR A 5 -19.60 19.85 7.45
C TYR A 5 -18.18 19.75 6.86
N CYS A 6 -17.35 20.75 7.14
CA CYS A 6 -15.96 20.72 6.72
C CYS A 6 -15.20 19.59 7.45
N SER A 7 -14.61 18.67 6.69
CA SER A 7 -13.83 17.55 7.23
C SER A 7 -12.56 17.97 7.97
N LYS A 8 -12.05 19.20 7.72
CA LYS A 8 -10.83 19.71 8.34
C LYS A 8 -11.08 20.45 9.66
N CYS A 9 -12.19 21.21 9.78
CA CYS A 9 -12.44 22.06 10.95
C CYS A 9 -13.81 21.83 11.62
N GLY A 10 -14.65 20.93 11.08
CA GLY A 10 -15.96 20.58 11.64
C GLY A 10 -17.04 21.66 11.53
N LYS A 11 -16.75 22.83 10.95
CA LYS A 11 -17.76 23.88 10.79
C LYS A 11 -18.70 23.63 9.62
N LYS A 12 -19.95 24.04 9.80
CA LYS A 12 -20.99 24.00 8.76
C LYS A 12 -20.64 24.95 7.61
N ALA A 13 -20.90 24.51 6.40
CA ALA A 13 -20.80 25.27 5.18
C ALA A 13 -21.98 24.95 4.25
N SER A 14 -22.24 25.84 3.30
CA SER A 14 -23.23 25.59 2.25
C SER A 14 -22.70 24.50 1.30
N ASP A 15 -23.56 23.63 0.81
CA ASP A 15 -23.26 22.59 -0.19
C ASP A 15 -22.76 23.17 -1.53
N GLU A 16 -23.10 24.42 -1.83
CA GLU A 16 -22.64 25.15 -3.02
C GLU A 16 -21.24 25.75 -2.83
N ALA A 17 -20.71 25.80 -1.60
CA ALA A 17 -19.42 26.43 -1.31
C ALA A 17 -18.26 25.52 -1.77
N MET A 18 -17.41 26.03 -2.65
CA MET A 18 -16.21 25.32 -3.10
C MET A 18 -15.12 25.23 -2.02
N PHE A 19 -15.11 26.18 -1.09
CA PHE A 19 -14.13 26.26 0.00
C PHE A 19 -14.80 26.57 1.34
N CYS A 20 -14.27 26.01 2.41
CA CYS A 20 -14.74 26.29 3.75
C CYS A 20 -14.51 27.76 4.12
N PRO A 21 -15.55 28.52 4.49
CA PRO A 21 -15.40 29.95 4.84
C PRO A 21 -14.59 30.18 6.11
N ASN A 22 -14.39 29.14 6.94
CA ASN A 22 -13.66 29.24 8.19
C ASN A 22 -12.17 28.88 8.07
N CYS A 23 -11.80 27.87 7.27
CA CYS A 23 -10.42 27.35 7.21
C CYS A 23 -9.84 27.29 5.78
N GLY A 24 -10.61 27.69 4.77
CA GLY A 24 -10.17 27.68 3.36
C GLY A 24 -9.99 26.28 2.74
N ALA A 25 -10.34 25.22 3.44
CA ALA A 25 -10.24 23.87 2.89
C ALA A 25 -11.29 23.66 1.78
N PRO A 26 -10.96 22.96 0.68
CA PRO A 26 -11.94 22.66 -0.36
C PRO A 26 -13.04 21.75 0.20
N LEU A 27 -14.30 22.14 0.01
CA LEU A 27 -15.49 21.40 0.48
C LEU A 27 -16.04 20.47 -0.60
N ASN A 28 -15.93 20.89 -1.85
CA ASN A 28 -16.33 20.14 -3.04
C ASN A 28 -15.11 19.73 -3.87
N ALA A 29 -13.95 19.50 -3.26
CA ALA A 29 -13.07 18.57 -3.92
C ALA A 29 -13.96 17.32 -4.17
N PRO A 30 -14.08 16.81 -5.44
CA PRO A 30 -14.60 15.46 -5.61
C PRO A 30 -13.82 14.71 -4.56
N ALA A 31 -14.53 14.08 -3.61
CA ALA A 31 -13.85 13.24 -2.63
C ALA A 31 -12.84 12.50 -3.48
N ALA A 32 -11.56 12.87 -3.35
CA ALA A 32 -10.52 12.03 -3.85
C ALA A 32 -10.93 10.75 -3.18
N GLN A 33 -11.71 9.96 -3.93
CA GLN A 33 -11.91 8.59 -3.58
C GLN A 33 -10.47 8.21 -3.39
N SER A 34 -10.08 8.08 -2.13
CA SER A 34 -8.85 7.36 -1.83
C SER A 34 -9.15 6.03 -2.47
N THR A 35 -8.81 5.96 -3.74
CA THR A 35 -9.08 4.81 -4.59
C THR A 35 -8.10 3.84 -4.00
N ARG A 36 -8.64 3.11 -3.01
CA ARG A 36 -7.88 2.14 -2.25
C ARG A 36 -7.30 1.24 -3.32
N MET A 37 -5.99 1.38 -3.55
CA MET A 37 -5.28 0.62 -4.56
C MET A 37 -5.68 -0.85 -4.42
N VAL A 38 -6.29 -1.41 -5.45
CA VAL A 38 -6.65 -2.83 -5.45
C VAL A 38 -5.39 -3.62 -5.78
N ILE A 39 -4.99 -4.50 -4.87
CA ILE A 39 -3.82 -5.35 -5.07
C ILE A 39 -4.27 -6.80 -5.00
N VAL A 40 -3.99 -7.55 -6.04
CA VAL A 40 -4.33 -8.96 -6.15
C VAL A 40 -3.16 -9.77 -6.68
N THR A 41 -3.04 -10.99 -6.22
CA THR A 41 -2.07 -11.97 -6.71
C THR A 41 -2.52 -12.65 -8.02
N THR A 42 -3.81 -12.52 -8.34
CA THR A 42 -4.39 -13.04 -9.58
C THR A 42 -4.09 -12.11 -10.77
N PRO A 43 -4.09 -12.62 -12.01
CA PRO A 43 -3.87 -11.80 -13.19
C PRO A 43 -5.06 -10.89 -13.55
N THR A 44 -6.21 -11.11 -12.91
CA THR A 44 -7.45 -10.35 -13.15
C THR A 44 -8.10 -9.99 -11.83
N VAL A 45 -8.97 -8.97 -11.85
CA VAL A 45 -9.79 -8.56 -10.71
C VAL A 45 -11.25 -8.90 -11.04
N PRO A 46 -11.90 -9.83 -10.31
CA PRO A 46 -13.30 -10.17 -10.53
C PRO A 46 -14.21 -8.94 -10.44
N GLY A 47 -15.13 -8.81 -11.39
CA GLY A 47 -16.03 -7.65 -11.48
C GLY A 47 -15.42 -6.40 -12.09
N TYR A 48 -14.16 -6.47 -12.53
CA TYR A 48 -13.45 -5.38 -13.20
C TYR A 48 -12.81 -5.85 -14.50
N ARG A 49 -12.60 -4.92 -15.40
CA ARG A 49 -11.80 -5.13 -16.63
C ARG A 49 -10.55 -4.25 -16.58
N ILE A 50 -9.45 -4.76 -17.06
CA ILE A 50 -8.23 -3.98 -17.25
C ILE A 50 -8.40 -3.17 -18.53
N VAL A 51 -8.35 -1.84 -18.41
CA VAL A 51 -8.47 -0.92 -19.57
C VAL A 51 -7.11 -0.43 -20.03
N LYS A 52 -6.11 -0.44 -19.14
CA LYS A 52 -4.75 -0.04 -19.48
C LYS A 52 -3.74 -0.78 -18.62
N VAL A 53 -2.67 -1.26 -19.23
CA VAL A 53 -1.48 -1.79 -18.57
C VAL A 53 -0.42 -0.70 -18.56
N LEU A 54 0.11 -0.37 -17.38
CA LEU A 54 1.11 0.68 -17.21
C LEU A 54 2.53 0.14 -17.14
N GLY A 55 2.69 -1.10 -16.71
CA GLY A 55 3.98 -1.78 -16.66
C GLY A 55 4.27 -2.45 -15.32
N ALA A 56 5.46 -3.03 -15.22
CA ALA A 56 5.93 -3.63 -13.99
C ALA A 56 6.19 -2.56 -12.91
N VAL A 57 5.83 -2.87 -11.68
CA VAL A 57 6.03 -2.01 -10.53
C VAL A 57 6.56 -2.84 -9.37
N HIS A 58 7.40 -2.23 -8.55
CA HIS A 58 7.99 -2.88 -7.38
C HIS A 58 8.15 -1.90 -6.21
N GLY A 59 8.26 -2.46 -5.01
CA GLY A 59 8.62 -1.76 -3.80
C GLY A 59 9.66 -2.57 -3.03
N LEU A 60 10.80 -1.95 -2.70
CA LEU A 60 11.93 -2.61 -2.06
C LEU A 60 12.14 -2.09 -0.66
N THR A 61 12.48 -2.98 0.26
CA THR A 61 12.94 -2.64 1.61
C THR A 61 14.12 -3.54 1.97
N VAL A 62 15.18 -2.94 2.46
CA VAL A 62 16.36 -3.67 2.95
C VAL A 62 16.42 -3.52 4.46
N ARG A 63 16.59 -4.64 5.17
CA ARG A 63 16.79 -4.68 6.61
C ARG A 63 18.12 -5.31 6.94
N THR A 64 18.93 -4.63 7.74
CA THR A 64 20.16 -5.19 8.28
C THR A 64 19.87 -5.93 9.57
N ARG A 65 20.48 -7.08 9.75
CA ARG A 65 20.44 -7.80 11.04
C ARG A 65 21.34 -7.04 12.01
N GLY A 66 20.76 -6.19 12.88
CA GLY A 66 21.51 -5.48 13.90
C GLY A 66 22.16 -6.43 14.91
N VAL A 67 23.27 -5.99 15.49
CA VAL A 67 24.05 -6.77 16.47
C VAL A 67 23.20 -7.18 17.69
N GLY A 68 22.25 -6.34 18.12
CA GLY A 68 21.34 -6.63 19.23
C GLY A 68 20.30 -7.73 18.93
N GLY A 69 19.84 -7.83 17.69
CA GLY A 69 18.88 -8.87 17.28
C GLY A 69 19.45 -10.29 17.29
N LYS A 70 20.76 -10.42 17.04
CA LYS A 70 21.44 -11.72 17.11
C LYS A 70 21.52 -12.29 18.51
N PHE A 71 21.65 -11.42 19.52
CA PHE A 71 21.76 -11.85 20.90
C PHE A 71 20.42 -12.34 21.45
N VAL A 72 19.34 -11.62 21.16
CA VAL A 72 17.97 -12.01 21.58
C VAL A 72 17.53 -13.30 20.87
N ALA A 73 17.78 -13.40 19.56
CA ALA A 73 17.45 -14.61 18.79
C ALA A 73 18.23 -15.86 19.26
N GLY A 74 19.47 -15.69 19.73
CA GLY A 74 20.27 -16.76 20.28
C GLY A 74 19.65 -17.34 21.58
N ILE A 75 19.06 -16.50 22.39
CA ILE A 75 18.41 -16.91 23.64
C ILE A 75 17.03 -17.55 23.37
N GLU A 76 16.22 -16.97 22.50
CA GLU A 76 14.91 -17.50 22.11
C GLU A 76 15.03 -18.87 21.44
N GLY A 77 16.06 -19.06 20.59
CA GLY A 77 16.32 -20.34 19.91
C GLY A 77 16.71 -21.49 20.83
N MET A 78 17.25 -21.22 22.03
CA MET A 78 17.58 -22.24 23.03
C MET A 78 16.35 -22.86 23.70
N PHE A 79 15.23 -22.15 23.73
CA PHE A 79 14.00 -22.60 24.41
C PHE A 79 12.92 -23.14 23.44
N GLY A 80 13.21 -23.21 22.14
CA GLY A 80 12.32 -23.77 21.11
C GLY A 80 11.00 -22.99 21.04
N GLY A 81 10.91 -21.99 20.19
CA GLY A 81 9.73 -21.19 19.97
C GLY A 81 9.88 -20.32 18.73
N GLU A 82 8.81 -19.63 18.32
CA GLU A 82 8.87 -18.63 17.27
C GLU A 82 9.74 -17.45 17.74
N VAL A 83 10.66 -17.04 16.86
CA VAL A 83 11.52 -15.87 17.15
C VAL A 83 10.72 -14.60 16.85
N THR A 84 9.92 -14.18 17.81
CA THR A 84 8.92 -13.09 17.69
C THR A 84 9.53 -11.78 17.23
N SER A 85 10.76 -11.47 17.64
CA SER A 85 11.48 -10.26 17.23
C SER A 85 11.79 -10.26 15.72
N TYR A 86 12.11 -11.41 15.13
CA TYR A 86 12.35 -11.52 13.69
C TYR A 86 11.06 -11.50 12.90
N SER A 87 10.00 -12.14 13.40
CA SER A 87 8.68 -12.14 12.76
C SER A 87 8.13 -10.72 12.66
N SER A 88 8.19 -9.93 13.71
CA SER A 88 7.71 -8.55 13.71
C SER A 88 8.49 -7.63 12.77
N GLU A 89 9.82 -7.77 12.70
CA GLU A 89 10.66 -7.02 11.76
C GLU A 89 10.41 -7.43 10.30
N ALA A 90 10.22 -8.71 10.04
CA ALA A 90 9.89 -9.21 8.71
C ALA A 90 8.51 -8.70 8.24
N GLU A 91 7.50 -8.72 9.11
CA GLU A 91 6.19 -8.17 8.82
C GLU A 91 6.23 -6.66 8.53
N LYS A 92 7.00 -5.92 9.32
CA LYS A 92 7.21 -4.50 9.09
C LYS A 92 7.89 -4.24 7.74
N ALA A 93 8.93 -5.00 7.42
CA ALA A 93 9.62 -4.89 6.14
C ALA A 93 8.70 -5.23 4.95
N ARG A 94 7.84 -6.23 5.08
CA ARG A 94 6.84 -6.56 4.07
C ARG A 94 5.81 -5.44 3.89
N ARG A 95 5.30 -4.87 4.98
CA ARG A 95 4.40 -3.70 4.90
C ARG A 95 5.05 -2.51 4.23
N ASP A 96 6.31 -2.22 4.58
CA ASP A 96 7.07 -1.11 3.99
C ASP A 96 7.29 -1.33 2.48
N SER A 97 7.63 -2.55 2.05
CA SER A 97 7.79 -2.87 0.63
C SER A 97 6.47 -2.79 -0.13
N MET A 98 5.37 -3.24 0.47
CA MET A 98 4.03 -3.10 -0.11
C MET A 98 3.61 -1.64 -0.22
N GLN A 99 3.86 -0.81 0.81
CA GLN A 99 3.53 0.61 0.74
C GLN A 99 4.31 1.31 -0.38
N ARG A 100 5.58 0.99 -0.56
CA ARG A 100 6.37 1.52 -1.68
C ARG A 100 5.87 1.06 -3.04
N LEU A 101 5.40 -0.19 -3.15
CA LEU A 101 4.74 -0.69 -4.35
C LEU A 101 3.50 0.15 -4.69
N ILE A 102 2.65 0.41 -3.69
CA ILE A 102 1.43 1.23 -3.82
C ILE A 102 1.78 2.64 -4.29
N ASP A 103 2.74 3.28 -3.63
CA ASP A 103 3.16 4.65 -3.94
C ASP A 103 3.72 4.74 -5.36
N ASN A 104 4.54 3.78 -5.78
CA ASN A 104 5.09 3.71 -7.12
C ASN A 104 4.01 3.45 -8.18
N ALA A 105 3.08 2.54 -7.92
CA ALA A 105 1.95 2.28 -8.81
C ALA A 105 1.04 3.51 -8.94
N ALA A 106 0.75 4.20 -7.85
CA ALA A 106 -0.02 5.44 -7.85
C ALA A 106 0.67 6.54 -8.66
N ALA A 107 2.00 6.68 -8.53
CA ALA A 107 2.79 7.62 -9.32
C ALA A 107 2.73 7.33 -10.83
N MET A 108 2.53 6.07 -11.23
CA MET A 108 2.31 5.68 -12.62
C MET A 108 0.87 5.97 -13.10
N GLY A 109 -0.05 6.34 -12.21
CA GLY A 109 -1.45 6.54 -12.51
C GLY A 109 -2.33 5.28 -12.43
N ALA A 110 -1.84 4.23 -11.79
CA ALA A 110 -2.58 3.00 -11.57
C ALA A 110 -3.64 3.15 -10.47
N ASN A 111 -4.69 2.36 -10.58
CA ASN A 111 -5.67 2.14 -9.51
C ASN A 111 -5.72 0.68 -9.04
N ALA A 112 -4.92 -0.18 -9.68
CA ALA A 112 -4.74 -1.56 -9.26
C ALA A 112 -3.34 -2.10 -9.60
N VAL A 113 -2.93 -3.14 -8.86
CA VAL A 113 -1.78 -3.97 -9.16
C VAL A 113 -2.26 -5.42 -9.23
N VAL A 114 -2.01 -6.07 -10.36
CA VAL A 114 -2.36 -7.48 -10.60
C VAL A 114 -1.11 -8.34 -10.62
N GLY A 115 -1.26 -9.62 -10.35
CA GLY A 115 -0.14 -10.55 -10.29
C GLY A 115 0.90 -10.14 -9.24
N ALA A 116 0.45 -9.55 -8.13
CA ALA A 116 1.35 -9.13 -7.07
C ALA A 116 1.96 -10.34 -6.36
N ASP A 117 3.25 -10.25 -6.07
CA ASP A 117 3.98 -11.29 -5.34
C ASP A 117 5.06 -10.65 -4.46
N PHE A 118 5.65 -11.47 -3.58
CA PHE A 118 6.72 -11.09 -2.68
C PHE A 118 7.93 -11.98 -2.87
N GLU A 119 9.08 -11.36 -2.91
CA GLU A 119 10.36 -12.03 -2.88
C GLU A 119 11.17 -11.59 -1.66
N THR A 120 11.90 -12.52 -1.08
CA THR A 120 12.82 -12.26 0.02
C THR A 120 14.16 -12.88 -0.31
N SER A 121 15.21 -12.07 -0.33
CA SER A 121 16.55 -12.51 -0.66
C SER A 121 17.53 -12.07 0.41
N ASP A 122 18.42 -12.99 0.80
CA ASP A 122 19.54 -12.63 1.67
C ASP A 122 20.65 -11.99 0.85
N ILE A 123 21.10 -10.83 1.30
CA ILE A 123 22.22 -10.10 0.70
C ILE A 123 23.32 -9.92 1.73
N LEU A 124 24.53 -9.55 1.24
CA LEU A 124 25.70 -9.34 2.09
C LEU A 124 26.01 -10.53 3.01
N ARG A 125 25.97 -11.76 2.47
CA ARG A 125 26.26 -13.01 3.20
C ARG A 125 25.42 -13.17 4.49
N GLY A 126 24.12 -12.88 4.40
CA GLY A 126 23.20 -13.00 5.54
C GLY A 126 23.26 -11.83 6.54
N THR A 127 23.96 -10.75 6.21
CA THR A 127 23.99 -9.55 7.05
C THR A 127 22.77 -8.66 6.84
N ALA A 128 22.19 -8.71 5.65
CA ALA A 128 21.00 -7.96 5.31
C ALA A 128 20.02 -8.83 4.51
N THR A 129 18.75 -8.52 4.65
CA THR A 129 17.66 -9.18 3.93
C THR A 129 16.91 -8.13 3.08
N LEU A 130 16.75 -8.44 1.81
CA LEU A 130 15.95 -7.66 0.87
C LEU A 130 14.53 -8.23 0.86
N PHE A 131 13.55 -7.35 1.02
CA PHE A 131 12.13 -7.64 0.83
C PHE A 131 11.65 -6.87 -0.39
N SER A 132 11.10 -7.57 -1.37
CA SER A 132 10.56 -7.01 -2.60
C SER A 132 9.09 -7.38 -2.74
N ALA A 133 8.24 -6.38 -2.93
CA ALA A 133 6.90 -6.57 -3.46
C ALA A 133 6.91 -6.14 -4.92
N TYR A 134 6.33 -6.90 -5.82
CA TYR A 134 6.27 -6.56 -7.24
C TYR A 134 4.96 -7.01 -7.88
N GLY A 135 4.66 -6.49 -9.05
CA GLY A 135 3.45 -6.82 -9.81
C GLY A 135 3.33 -5.98 -11.05
N THR A 136 2.16 -5.99 -11.65
CA THR A 136 1.83 -5.17 -12.83
C THR A 136 0.85 -4.08 -12.47
N ALA A 137 1.27 -2.83 -12.63
CA ALA A 137 0.42 -1.66 -12.44
C ALA A 137 -0.56 -1.53 -13.61
N VAL A 138 -1.85 -1.41 -13.29
CA VAL A 138 -2.92 -1.34 -14.28
C VAL A 138 -3.96 -0.29 -13.89
N VAL A 139 -4.75 0.12 -14.89
CA VAL A 139 -6.00 0.85 -14.67
C VAL A 139 -7.15 -0.13 -14.91
N ILE A 140 -8.01 -0.26 -13.91
CA ILE A 140 -9.22 -1.10 -13.98
C ILE A 140 -10.48 -0.23 -13.90
N GLU A 141 -11.53 -0.71 -14.53
CA GLU A 141 -12.88 -0.15 -14.45
C GLU A 141 -13.87 -1.27 -14.14
N PRO A 142 -15.01 -0.97 -13.48
CA PRO A 142 -16.07 -1.95 -13.29
C PRO A 142 -16.46 -2.60 -14.63
N ALA A 143 -16.50 -3.93 -14.66
CA ALA A 143 -17.06 -4.62 -15.81
C ALA A 143 -18.54 -4.25 -15.91
N LYS A 144 -18.95 -3.70 -17.06
CA LYS A 144 -20.39 -3.50 -17.31
C LYS A 144 -20.98 -4.89 -17.47
N ASP A 145 -21.99 -5.20 -16.67
CA ASP A 145 -22.80 -6.40 -16.88
C ASP A 145 -23.34 -6.32 -18.31
N VAL A 146 -22.87 -7.23 -19.14
CA VAL A 146 -23.51 -7.46 -20.45
C VAL A 146 -24.78 -8.27 -20.12
N SER A 147 -25.90 -7.55 -20.01
CA SER A 147 -27.22 -8.16 -19.94
C SER A 147 -27.56 -8.78 -21.29
#